data_ef0187a2c2569c8e8bee5e18ea312aa2
#
_entry.id   ef0187a2c2569c8e8bee5e18ea312aa2
#
_cell.length_a   1.000
_cell.length_b   1.000
_cell.length_c   1.000
_cell.angle_alpha   90.00
_cell.angle_beta   90.00
_cell.angle_gamma   90.00
#
_symmetry.space_group_name_H-M   'P 1'
#
loop_
_entity.id
_entity.type
_entity.pdbx_description
1 polymer ?
#
loop_
_entity_poly.entity_id
_entity_poly.type
_entity_poly.pdbx_seq_one_letter_code
_entity_poly.pdbx_strand_id
1 'polypeptide(L)'
;MVRYRDVLSFWKKKNIVTSGDLDAVVNGQAVTLAYHSTKIEEPQVTFHDTKEIFEHGRVISYSGDIKVLFALQNAKRAWEVFMDSFEKKLPLNETLVKNFHYILTTGTYDERRFLRGERPGEYKKGDYVTGLHEVGALPEDVAEEMGELLEDMKDIQEEKALRAAAFFHAKFENIHPFADGNGRCGRLLMNYFLAMHDHPVITIHEEDRKEYMEALEAWDEKQDLKPLEDFLKDQTIKTWSGRVEKRRK
;
A
#
# COMPACT_ATOMS: atom_id res chain seq x y z
N MET A 1 15.40 9.86 -21.20
CA MET A 1 14.23 9.33 -20.46
C MET A 1 14.70 8.17 -19.61
N VAL A 2 14.33 8.11 -18.33
CA VAL A 2 14.61 6.99 -17.44
C VAL A 2 13.69 5.84 -17.80
N ARG A 3 14.21 4.62 -17.82
CA ARG A 3 13.44 3.39 -18.07
C ARG A 3 13.33 2.58 -16.80
N TYR A 4 12.35 1.70 -16.68
CA TYR A 4 12.15 0.82 -15.54
C TYR A 4 13.42 0.07 -15.12
N ARG A 5 14.16 -0.52 -16.07
CA ARG A 5 15.44 -1.19 -15.80
C ARG A 5 16.53 -0.27 -15.20
N ASP A 6 16.48 1.01 -15.51
CA ASP A 6 17.44 1.98 -14.96
C ASP A 6 17.13 2.24 -13.47
N VAL A 7 15.85 2.22 -13.09
CA VAL A 7 15.38 2.33 -11.71
C VAL A 7 15.79 1.08 -10.92
N LEU A 8 15.53 -0.13 -11.46
CA LEU A 8 15.96 -1.37 -10.81
C LEU A 8 17.48 -1.41 -10.60
N SER A 9 18.25 -1.04 -11.63
CA SER A 9 19.71 -0.98 -11.51
C SER A 9 20.18 0.05 -10.49
N PHE A 10 19.47 1.18 -10.37
CA PHE A 10 19.74 2.18 -9.33
C PHE A 10 19.49 1.61 -7.92
N TRP A 11 18.37 0.93 -7.74
CA TRP A 11 17.95 0.33 -6.46
C TRP A 11 18.94 -0.75 -6.01
N LYS A 12 19.19 -1.75 -6.85
CA LYS A 12 20.11 -2.86 -6.54
C LYS A 12 21.51 -2.40 -6.16
N LYS A 13 22.01 -1.29 -6.73
CA LYS A 13 23.30 -0.70 -6.34
C LYS A 13 23.32 -0.10 -4.94
N LYS A 14 22.16 0.00 -4.28
CA LYS A 14 22.09 0.50 -2.90
C LYS A 14 22.36 -0.58 -1.87
N ASN A 15 22.26 -1.86 -2.28
CA ASN A 15 22.50 -3.03 -1.42
C ASN A 15 21.76 -2.90 -0.08
N ILE A 16 20.42 -2.78 -0.16
CA ILE A 16 19.53 -2.52 0.98
C ILE A 16 19.38 -3.82 1.76
N VAL A 17 19.89 -3.85 2.99
CA VAL A 17 19.83 -5.01 3.89
C VAL A 17 19.05 -4.67 5.16
N THR A 18 19.33 -3.52 5.74
CA THR A 18 18.74 -3.04 7.00
C THR A 18 17.65 -2.00 6.76
N SER A 19 16.82 -1.75 7.77
CA SER A 19 15.86 -0.63 7.75
C SER A 19 16.58 0.72 7.60
N GLY A 20 17.76 0.88 8.16
CA GLY A 20 18.57 2.08 8.00
C GLY A 20 19.03 2.30 6.55
N ASP A 21 19.40 1.23 5.82
CA ASP A 21 19.72 1.32 4.39
C ASP A 21 18.48 1.73 3.59
N LEU A 22 17.33 1.10 3.90
CA LEU A 22 16.08 1.41 3.24
C LEU A 22 15.68 2.86 3.48
N ASP A 23 15.74 3.34 4.74
CA ASP A 23 15.41 4.73 5.09
C ASP A 23 16.30 5.73 4.33
N ALA A 24 17.62 5.48 4.28
CA ALA A 24 18.56 6.32 3.54
C ALA A 24 18.21 6.41 2.04
N VAL A 25 17.71 5.33 1.46
CA VAL A 25 17.32 5.30 0.05
C VAL A 25 15.94 5.93 -0.16
N VAL A 26 14.94 5.64 0.67
CA VAL A 26 13.59 6.18 0.51
C VAL A 26 13.45 7.61 1.02
N ASN A 27 14.37 8.14 1.79
CA ASN A 27 14.44 9.47 2.40
C ASN A 27 13.46 10.51 1.81
N GLY A 28 12.46 10.90 2.59
CA GLY A 28 11.36 11.79 2.17
C GLY A 28 10.24 11.12 1.34
N GLN A 29 10.46 9.93 0.79
CA GLN A 29 9.42 9.20 0.04
C GLN A 29 8.31 8.68 0.95
N ALA A 30 8.59 8.41 2.22
CA ALA A 30 7.58 7.97 3.19
C ALA A 30 6.40 8.97 3.27
N VAL A 31 6.70 10.28 3.34
CA VAL A 31 5.68 11.34 3.33
C VAL A 31 4.88 11.31 2.02
N THR A 32 5.57 11.17 0.88
CA THR A 32 4.94 11.14 -0.44
C THR A 32 4.06 9.90 -0.61
N LEU A 33 4.55 8.72 -0.21
CA LEU A 33 3.78 7.47 -0.20
C LEU A 33 2.51 7.59 0.65
N ALA A 34 2.65 8.09 1.88
CA ALA A 34 1.55 8.27 2.81
C ALA A 34 0.53 9.28 2.28
N TYR A 35 1.00 10.42 1.76
CA TYR A 35 0.14 11.45 1.17
C TYR A 35 -0.70 10.87 0.04
N HIS A 36 -0.09 10.35 -1.01
CA HIS A 36 -0.82 9.86 -2.17
C HIS A 36 -1.74 8.68 -1.82
N SER A 37 -1.25 7.72 -1.03
CA SER A 37 -2.06 6.57 -0.61
C SER A 37 -3.28 6.97 0.22
N THR A 38 -3.15 7.99 1.09
CA THR A 38 -4.30 8.48 1.87
C THR A 38 -5.20 9.37 1.03
N LYS A 39 -4.63 10.20 0.14
CA LYS A 39 -5.35 11.13 -0.74
C LYS A 39 -6.28 10.42 -1.73
N ILE A 40 -5.93 9.23 -2.20
CA ILE A 40 -6.78 8.39 -3.07
C ILE A 40 -8.13 8.10 -2.40
N GLU A 41 -8.13 7.86 -1.08
CA GLU A 41 -9.33 7.51 -0.31
C GLU A 41 -9.98 8.74 0.36
N GLU A 42 -9.17 9.68 0.82
CA GLU A 42 -9.60 10.87 1.57
C GLU A 42 -9.18 12.16 0.82
N PRO A 43 -10.01 12.65 -0.12
CA PRO A 43 -9.66 13.78 -0.98
C PRO A 43 -9.30 15.09 -0.25
N GLN A 44 -9.65 15.22 1.03
CA GLN A 44 -9.34 16.40 1.84
C GLN A 44 -7.88 16.43 2.35
N VAL A 45 -7.16 15.31 2.24
CA VAL A 45 -5.75 15.23 2.66
C VAL A 45 -4.90 16.22 1.87
N THR A 46 -4.02 16.94 2.59
CA THR A 46 -3.03 17.82 1.99
C THR A 46 -1.61 17.30 2.20
N PHE A 47 -0.72 17.61 1.27
CA PHE A 47 0.70 17.26 1.43
C PHE A 47 1.33 17.97 2.64
N HIS A 48 0.89 19.21 2.91
CA HIS A 48 1.35 19.98 4.07
C HIS A 48 1.01 19.26 5.38
N ASP A 49 -0.24 18.87 5.59
CA ASP A 49 -0.67 18.20 6.83
C ASP A 49 0.04 16.85 6.99
N THR A 50 0.21 16.11 5.89
CA THR A 50 0.96 14.85 5.91
C THR A 50 2.39 15.06 6.36
N LYS A 51 3.07 16.08 5.82
CA LYS A 51 4.43 16.43 6.17
C LYS A 51 4.55 16.85 7.64
N GLU A 52 3.64 17.72 8.13
CA GLU A 52 3.61 18.16 9.53
C GLU A 52 3.46 16.96 10.48
N ILE A 53 2.58 16.00 10.16
CA ILE A 53 2.42 14.79 10.96
C ILE A 53 3.71 13.95 10.96
N PHE A 54 4.35 13.78 9.82
CA PHE A 54 5.57 12.96 9.74
C PHE A 54 6.76 13.60 10.45
N GLU A 55 6.95 14.92 10.31
CA GLU A 55 8.08 15.64 10.89
C GLU A 55 7.87 16.00 12.37
N HIS A 56 6.65 16.41 12.74
CA HIS A 56 6.37 17.01 14.04
C HIS A 56 5.32 16.24 14.87
N GLY A 57 4.66 15.23 14.32
CA GLY A 57 3.64 14.43 14.99
C GLY A 57 2.32 15.16 15.21
N ARG A 58 2.14 16.38 14.68
CA ARG A 58 0.95 17.24 14.88
C ARG A 58 0.74 18.18 13.71
N VAL A 59 -0.50 18.66 13.55
CA VAL A 59 -0.85 19.78 12.69
C VAL A 59 -1.35 20.92 13.57
N ILE A 60 -0.83 22.12 13.37
CA ILE A 60 -1.24 23.30 14.13
C ILE A 60 -2.50 23.88 13.45
N SER A 61 -3.53 24.18 14.27
CA SER A 61 -4.78 24.78 13.79
C SER A 61 -5.51 23.97 12.72
N TYR A 62 -5.50 22.64 12.85
CA TYR A 62 -6.25 21.76 11.96
C TYR A 62 -7.75 22.02 12.12
N SER A 63 -8.44 22.31 11.01
CA SER A 63 -9.88 22.59 10.96
C SER A 63 -10.67 21.58 10.12
N GLY A 64 -10.01 20.52 9.63
CA GLY A 64 -10.62 19.48 8.83
C GLY A 64 -11.29 18.38 9.66
N ASP A 65 -11.70 17.32 8.97
CA ASP A 65 -12.27 16.14 9.64
C ASP A 65 -11.20 15.43 10.48
N ILE A 66 -11.53 15.16 11.74
CA ILE A 66 -10.65 14.45 12.69
C ILE A 66 -10.27 13.05 12.18
N LYS A 67 -11.13 12.40 11.38
CA LYS A 67 -10.86 11.12 10.75
C LYS A 67 -9.64 11.19 9.81
N VAL A 68 -9.52 12.29 9.07
CA VAL A 68 -8.36 12.54 8.18
C VAL A 68 -7.09 12.66 9.00
N LEU A 69 -7.14 13.35 10.12
CA LEU A 69 -5.98 13.48 11.01
C LEU A 69 -5.54 12.12 11.57
N PHE A 70 -6.49 11.28 12.00
CA PHE A 70 -6.21 9.89 12.40
C PHE A 70 -5.59 9.09 11.25
N ALA A 71 -6.14 9.21 10.03
CA ALA A 71 -5.61 8.50 8.88
C ALA A 71 -4.14 8.86 8.59
N LEU A 72 -3.77 10.14 8.70
CA LEU A 72 -2.38 10.60 8.54
C LEU A 72 -1.45 10.12 9.65
N GLN A 73 -1.89 10.19 10.90
CA GLN A 73 -1.11 9.66 12.04
C GLN A 73 -0.91 8.15 11.92
N ASN A 74 -1.97 7.43 11.52
CA ASN A 74 -1.92 6.01 11.29
C ASN A 74 -0.98 5.63 10.12
N ALA A 75 -0.96 6.40 9.03
CA ALA A 75 -0.05 6.20 7.93
C ALA A 75 1.43 6.34 8.37
N LYS A 76 1.74 7.33 9.21
CA LYS A 76 3.07 7.46 9.83
C LYS A 76 3.42 6.24 10.67
N ARG A 77 2.54 5.84 11.60
CA ARG A 77 2.78 4.67 12.47
C ARG A 77 2.91 3.37 11.67
N ALA A 78 2.10 3.21 10.63
CA ALA A 78 2.18 2.05 9.75
C ALA A 78 3.52 2.01 9.00
N TRP A 79 4.06 3.17 8.59
CA TRP A 79 5.40 3.24 8.03
C TRP A 79 6.50 2.87 9.04
N GLU A 80 6.40 3.31 10.28
CA GLU A 80 7.34 2.94 11.35
C GLU A 80 7.34 1.41 11.59
N VAL A 81 6.15 0.80 11.61
CA VAL A 81 6.01 -0.66 11.74
C VAL A 81 6.48 -1.40 10.47
N PHE A 82 6.28 -0.83 9.28
CA PHE A 82 6.85 -1.35 8.04
C PHE A 82 8.38 -1.46 8.15
N MET A 83 9.05 -0.40 8.61
CA MET A 83 10.51 -0.36 8.77
C MET A 83 11.00 -1.39 9.81
N ASP A 84 10.32 -1.50 10.96
CA ASP A 84 10.62 -2.51 11.98
C ASP A 84 10.40 -3.95 11.47
N SER A 85 9.31 -4.17 10.74
CA SER A 85 9.01 -5.47 10.12
C SER A 85 10.05 -5.84 9.05
N PHE A 86 10.48 -4.86 8.25
CA PHE A 86 11.54 -5.04 7.26
C PHE A 86 12.88 -5.40 7.92
N GLU A 87 13.25 -4.71 9.00
CA GLU A 87 14.46 -5.02 9.78
C GLU A 87 14.47 -6.45 10.29
N LYS A 88 13.33 -6.89 10.83
CA LYS A 88 13.13 -8.24 11.37
C LYS A 88 12.90 -9.31 10.29
N LYS A 89 12.83 -8.93 9.01
CA LYS A 89 12.52 -9.82 7.89
C LYS A 89 11.26 -10.65 8.13
N LEU A 90 10.21 -10.02 8.66
CA LEU A 90 8.97 -10.73 8.95
C LEU A 90 8.32 -11.20 7.64
N PRO A 91 7.85 -12.45 7.56
CA PRO A 91 7.18 -12.94 6.37
C PRO A 91 5.83 -12.24 6.18
N LEU A 92 5.42 -12.08 4.92
CA LEU A 92 4.07 -11.66 4.58
C LEU A 92 3.10 -12.79 4.97
N ASN A 93 2.36 -12.59 6.06
CA ASN A 93 1.41 -13.56 6.60
C ASN A 93 0.17 -12.85 7.16
N GLU A 94 -0.84 -13.63 7.54
CA GLU A 94 -2.10 -13.12 8.07
C GLU A 94 -1.93 -12.18 9.27
N THR A 95 -1.02 -12.52 10.18
CA THR A 95 -0.74 -11.69 11.36
C THR A 95 -0.22 -10.32 10.97
N LEU A 96 0.70 -10.25 10.00
CA LEU A 96 1.24 -8.99 9.50
C LEU A 96 0.18 -8.18 8.75
N VAL A 97 -0.65 -8.83 7.93
CA VAL A 97 -1.77 -8.20 7.22
C VAL A 97 -2.74 -7.55 8.20
N LYS A 98 -3.20 -8.30 9.19
CA LYS A 98 -4.14 -7.81 10.23
C LYS A 98 -3.52 -6.70 11.08
N ASN A 99 -2.23 -6.78 11.38
CA ASN A 99 -1.53 -5.75 12.15
C ASN A 99 -1.43 -4.43 11.38
N PHE A 100 -1.04 -4.47 10.10
CA PHE A 100 -1.01 -3.25 9.27
C PHE A 100 -2.39 -2.63 9.12
N HIS A 101 -3.40 -3.46 8.87
CA HIS A 101 -4.77 -2.98 8.81
C HIS A 101 -5.23 -2.33 10.13
N TYR A 102 -4.97 -2.99 11.27
CA TYR A 102 -5.28 -2.45 12.60
C TYR A 102 -4.68 -1.05 12.79
N ILE A 103 -3.40 -0.89 12.48
CA ILE A 103 -2.70 0.39 12.64
C ILE A 103 -3.29 1.44 11.71
N LEU A 104 -3.50 1.12 10.43
CA LEU A 104 -4.01 2.05 9.42
C LEU A 104 -5.43 2.53 9.69
N THR A 105 -6.25 1.73 10.40
CA THR A 105 -7.68 2.02 10.56
C THR A 105 -8.10 2.30 12.00
N THR A 106 -7.18 2.28 12.96
CA THR A 106 -7.47 2.65 14.36
C THR A 106 -8.00 4.09 14.43
N GLY A 107 -9.20 4.27 15.02
CA GLY A 107 -9.85 5.56 15.16
C GLY A 107 -10.50 6.11 13.87
N THR A 108 -10.52 5.34 12.77
CA THR A 108 -11.18 5.77 11.52
C THR A 108 -12.53 5.08 11.26
N TYR A 109 -12.83 3.98 11.96
CA TYR A 109 -14.14 3.33 11.87
C TYR A 109 -15.22 4.17 12.54
N ASP A 110 -16.37 4.29 11.89
CA ASP A 110 -17.55 4.96 12.44
C ASP A 110 -18.30 4.05 13.44
N GLU A 111 -19.21 4.66 14.22
CA GLU A 111 -20.02 3.97 15.22
C GLU A 111 -20.87 2.84 14.61
N ARG A 112 -21.37 3.01 13.36
CA ARG A 112 -22.21 2.00 12.70
C ARG A 112 -21.44 0.71 12.43
N ARG A 113 -20.16 0.83 12.03
CA ARG A 113 -19.29 -0.34 11.85
C ARG A 113 -19.04 -1.04 13.18
N PHE A 114 -18.76 -0.30 14.24
CA PHE A 114 -18.57 -0.87 15.59
C PHE A 114 -19.82 -1.60 16.10
N LEU A 115 -21.01 -1.05 15.88
CA LEU A 115 -22.29 -1.66 16.27
C LEU A 115 -22.56 -2.95 15.49
N ARG A 116 -22.09 -3.06 14.26
CA ARG A 116 -22.13 -4.29 13.46
C ARG A 116 -21.07 -5.31 13.84
N GLY A 117 -20.24 -5.02 14.83
CA GLY A 117 -19.16 -5.90 15.29
C GLY A 117 -17.87 -5.78 14.50
N GLU A 118 -17.76 -4.85 13.53
CA GLU A 118 -16.54 -4.63 12.77
C GLU A 118 -15.43 -4.04 13.65
N ARG A 119 -14.22 -4.49 13.47
CA ARG A 119 -13.05 -4.04 14.24
C ARG A 119 -11.82 -3.85 13.34
N PRO A 120 -11.01 -2.81 13.57
CA PRO A 120 -9.69 -2.70 12.97
C PRO A 120 -8.86 -3.98 13.20
N GLY A 121 -8.22 -4.49 12.16
CA GLY A 121 -7.40 -5.70 12.23
C GLY A 121 -8.16 -7.03 12.18
N GLU A 122 -9.49 -7.00 12.14
CA GLU A 122 -10.31 -8.19 11.97
C GLU A 122 -10.93 -8.22 10.56
N TYR A 123 -11.04 -9.39 9.97
CA TYR A 123 -11.76 -9.56 8.71
C TYR A 123 -13.22 -9.14 8.85
N LYS A 124 -13.79 -8.68 7.76
CA LYS A 124 -15.16 -8.18 7.70
C LYS A 124 -16.17 -9.23 8.15
N LYS A 125 -17.25 -8.77 8.79
CA LYS A 125 -18.39 -9.60 9.24
C LYS A 125 -19.63 -9.34 8.39
N GLY A 126 -19.67 -8.19 7.71
CA GLY A 126 -20.70 -7.85 6.75
C GLY A 126 -20.24 -8.06 5.32
N ASP A 127 -21.19 -8.26 4.43
CA ASP A 127 -20.94 -8.34 2.99
C ASP A 127 -20.70 -6.93 2.44
N TYR A 128 -19.44 -6.52 2.41
CA TYR A 128 -18.98 -5.26 1.82
C TYR A 128 -18.36 -5.54 0.47
N VAL A 129 -18.93 -4.94 -0.56
CA VAL A 129 -18.47 -5.03 -1.95
C VAL A 129 -17.89 -3.69 -2.41
N THR A 130 -17.09 -3.69 -3.45
CA THR A 130 -16.44 -2.51 -4.01
C THR A 130 -16.42 -2.56 -5.54
N GLY A 131 -16.20 -1.38 -6.16
CA GLY A 131 -16.07 -1.24 -7.60
C GLY A 131 -17.39 -1.39 -8.38
N LEU A 132 -17.28 -1.28 -9.70
CA LEU A 132 -18.44 -1.36 -10.61
C LEU A 132 -19.01 -2.78 -10.70
N HIS A 133 -18.21 -3.80 -10.40
CA HIS A 133 -18.58 -5.22 -10.48
C HIS A 133 -18.99 -5.79 -9.12
N GLU A 134 -19.13 -4.93 -8.09
CA GLU A 134 -19.54 -5.33 -6.74
C GLU A 134 -18.67 -6.51 -6.21
N VAL A 135 -17.36 -6.44 -6.41
CA VAL A 135 -16.42 -7.48 -5.98
C VAL A 135 -16.21 -7.48 -4.48
N GLY A 136 -15.94 -8.64 -3.93
CA GLY A 136 -15.66 -8.88 -2.51
C GLY A 136 -16.01 -10.32 -2.17
N ALA A 137 -15.10 -11.02 -1.46
CA ALA A 137 -15.42 -12.35 -0.92
C ALA A 137 -16.53 -12.26 0.11
N LEU A 138 -17.34 -13.30 0.25
CA LEU A 138 -18.29 -13.39 1.36
C LEU A 138 -17.53 -13.44 2.70
N PRO A 139 -18.06 -12.89 3.80
CA PRO A 139 -17.36 -12.87 5.08
C PRO A 139 -16.82 -14.23 5.54
N GLU A 140 -17.58 -15.31 5.30
CA GLU A 140 -17.18 -16.67 5.61
C GLU A 140 -16.00 -17.20 4.78
N ASP A 141 -15.82 -16.70 3.57
CA ASP A 141 -14.79 -17.16 2.62
C ASP A 141 -13.49 -16.36 2.72
N VAL A 142 -13.52 -15.15 3.34
CA VAL A 142 -12.36 -14.25 3.42
C VAL A 142 -11.12 -14.93 3.98
N ALA A 143 -11.28 -15.73 5.04
CA ALA A 143 -10.12 -16.37 5.70
C ALA A 143 -9.45 -17.40 4.78
N GLU A 144 -10.23 -18.17 4.03
CA GLU A 144 -9.74 -19.16 3.07
C GLU A 144 -9.05 -18.47 1.89
N GLU A 145 -9.73 -17.50 1.23
CA GLU A 145 -9.18 -16.79 0.09
C GLU A 145 -7.90 -15.98 0.44
N MET A 146 -7.86 -15.38 1.62
CA MET A 146 -6.64 -14.72 2.10
C MET A 146 -5.53 -15.73 2.39
N GLY A 147 -5.87 -16.92 2.91
CA GLY A 147 -4.92 -18.00 3.13
C GLY A 147 -4.29 -18.48 1.82
N GLU A 148 -5.09 -18.70 0.79
CA GLU A 148 -4.64 -19.07 -0.56
C GLU A 148 -3.75 -17.97 -1.17
N LEU A 149 -4.17 -16.70 -1.10
CA LEU A 149 -3.38 -15.59 -1.60
C LEU A 149 -2.00 -15.52 -0.93
N LEU A 150 -1.94 -15.68 0.39
CA LEU A 150 -0.68 -15.62 1.12
C LEU A 150 0.21 -16.85 0.85
N GLU A 151 -0.37 -18.01 0.54
CA GLU A 151 0.39 -19.18 0.09
C GLU A 151 1.00 -18.96 -1.30
N ASP A 152 0.25 -18.39 -2.24
CA ASP A 152 0.72 -18.05 -3.59
C ASP A 152 1.89 -17.05 -3.57
N MET A 153 2.00 -16.25 -2.49
CA MET A 153 3.09 -15.27 -2.34
C MET A 153 4.39 -15.84 -1.79
N LYS A 154 4.41 -17.14 -1.45
CA LYS A 154 5.64 -17.79 -0.99
C LYS A 154 6.58 -18.11 -2.16
N ASP A 155 7.87 -18.19 -1.87
CA ASP A 155 8.92 -18.63 -2.79
C ASP A 155 8.98 -17.88 -4.14
N ILE A 156 8.54 -16.63 -4.15
CA ILE A 156 8.61 -15.78 -5.33
C ILE A 156 10.06 -15.38 -5.61
N GLN A 157 10.50 -15.61 -6.85
CA GLN A 157 11.81 -15.18 -7.33
C GLN A 157 11.83 -13.66 -7.54
N GLU A 158 12.97 -13.04 -7.24
CA GLU A 158 13.16 -11.59 -7.31
C GLU A 158 12.77 -10.98 -8.68
N GLU A 159 13.09 -11.67 -9.78
CA GLU A 159 12.76 -11.20 -11.13
C GLU A 159 11.26 -11.11 -11.40
N LYS A 160 10.46 -11.80 -10.61
CA LYS A 160 8.99 -11.81 -10.70
C LYS A 160 8.33 -10.90 -9.68
N ALA A 161 9.10 -10.22 -8.83
CA ALA A 161 8.59 -9.46 -7.69
C ALA A 161 7.50 -8.45 -8.08
N LEU A 162 7.68 -7.68 -9.15
CA LEU A 162 6.67 -6.71 -9.57
C LEU A 162 5.36 -7.37 -10.01
N ARG A 163 5.45 -8.45 -10.80
CA ARG A 163 4.27 -9.19 -11.25
C ARG A 163 3.54 -9.85 -10.09
N ALA A 164 4.28 -10.42 -9.13
CA ALA A 164 3.71 -10.99 -7.92
C ALA A 164 3.07 -9.91 -7.03
N ALA A 165 3.70 -8.75 -6.90
CA ALA A 165 3.15 -7.62 -6.16
C ALA A 165 1.85 -7.09 -6.82
N ALA A 166 1.80 -7.03 -8.15
CA ALA A 166 0.59 -6.69 -8.90
C ALA A 166 -0.52 -7.72 -8.65
N PHE A 167 -0.20 -9.01 -8.72
CA PHE A 167 -1.15 -10.08 -8.44
C PHE A 167 -1.69 -10.02 -7.01
N PHE A 168 -0.78 -9.92 -6.03
CA PHE A 168 -1.17 -9.76 -4.63
C PHE A 168 -2.13 -8.61 -4.45
N HIS A 169 -1.78 -7.44 -5.00
CA HIS A 169 -2.58 -6.24 -4.81
C HIS A 169 -3.95 -6.35 -5.49
N ALA A 170 -4.02 -6.84 -6.73
CA ALA A 170 -5.28 -7.06 -7.44
C ALA A 170 -6.19 -8.06 -6.71
N LYS A 171 -5.64 -9.22 -6.30
CA LYS A 171 -6.42 -10.25 -5.60
C LYS A 171 -6.84 -9.77 -4.20
N PHE A 172 -5.99 -9.03 -3.49
CA PHE A 172 -6.33 -8.45 -2.18
C PHE A 172 -7.49 -7.44 -2.27
N GLU A 173 -7.45 -6.53 -3.27
CA GLU A 173 -8.55 -5.60 -3.51
C GLU A 173 -9.84 -6.33 -3.94
N ASN A 174 -9.72 -7.39 -4.73
CA ASN A 174 -10.84 -8.23 -5.16
C ASN A 174 -11.48 -9.00 -3.99
N ILE A 175 -10.70 -9.61 -3.09
CA ILE A 175 -11.19 -10.26 -1.86
C ILE A 175 -11.89 -9.24 -0.95
N HIS A 176 -11.37 -8.03 -0.89
CA HIS A 176 -11.85 -6.95 -0.02
C HIS A 176 -12.02 -7.41 1.43
N PRO A 177 -10.93 -7.84 2.11
CA PRO A 177 -11.02 -8.62 3.34
C PRO A 177 -11.52 -7.85 4.56
N PHE A 178 -11.54 -6.53 4.54
CA PHE A 178 -11.90 -5.69 5.68
C PHE A 178 -13.10 -4.79 5.37
N ALA A 179 -13.77 -4.32 6.42
CA ALA A 179 -14.94 -3.45 6.27
C ALA A 179 -14.62 -2.03 5.77
N ASP A 180 -13.34 -1.59 5.87
CA ASP A 180 -12.82 -0.30 5.39
C ASP A 180 -11.28 -0.37 5.37
N GLY A 181 -10.62 0.49 4.60
CA GLY A 181 -9.15 0.63 4.61
C GLY A 181 -8.39 -0.39 3.78
N ASN A 182 -9.08 -1.19 2.95
CA ASN A 182 -8.43 -2.18 2.08
C ASN A 182 -7.41 -1.53 1.15
N GLY A 183 -7.76 -0.47 0.44
CA GLY A 183 -6.85 0.22 -0.48
C GLY A 183 -5.54 0.69 0.18
N ARG A 184 -5.61 1.35 1.33
CA ARG A 184 -4.43 1.78 2.08
C ARG A 184 -3.58 0.60 2.55
N CYS A 185 -4.24 -0.45 3.06
CA CYS A 185 -3.59 -1.67 3.53
C CYS A 185 -2.93 -2.43 2.37
N GLY A 186 -3.65 -2.67 1.27
CA GLY A 186 -3.15 -3.37 0.09
C GLY A 186 -1.93 -2.67 -0.52
N ARG A 187 -1.96 -1.34 -0.68
CA ARG A 187 -0.82 -0.57 -1.18
C ARG A 187 0.40 -0.62 -0.26
N LEU A 188 0.20 -0.62 1.05
CA LEU A 188 1.31 -0.75 2.01
C LEU A 188 1.91 -2.15 1.99
N LEU A 189 1.08 -3.20 1.98
CA LEU A 189 1.51 -4.60 1.92
C LEU A 189 2.22 -4.92 0.60
N MET A 190 1.72 -4.42 -0.52
CA MET A 190 2.38 -4.51 -1.82
C MET A 190 3.79 -3.91 -1.76
N ASN A 191 3.94 -2.74 -1.17
CA ASN A 191 5.24 -2.10 -1.01
C ASN A 191 6.16 -2.84 -0.04
N TYR A 192 5.60 -3.43 1.01
CA TYR A 192 6.36 -4.28 1.92
C TYR A 192 6.91 -5.52 1.19
N PHE A 193 6.06 -6.18 0.42
CA PHE A 193 6.47 -7.31 -0.40
C PHE A 193 7.58 -6.93 -1.39
N LEU A 194 7.44 -5.82 -2.10
CA LEU A 194 8.44 -5.31 -3.03
C LEU A 194 9.78 -5.06 -2.34
N ALA A 195 9.78 -4.37 -1.20
CA ALA A 195 11.00 -4.09 -0.45
C ALA A 195 11.71 -5.38 0.02
N MET A 196 10.93 -6.39 0.46
CA MET A 196 11.44 -7.69 0.87
C MET A 196 12.06 -8.50 -0.28
N HIS A 197 11.72 -8.16 -1.54
CA HIS A 197 12.23 -8.80 -2.76
C HIS A 197 13.20 -7.90 -3.54
N ASP A 198 13.93 -7.01 -2.85
CA ASP A 198 14.91 -6.09 -3.44
C ASP A 198 14.37 -5.28 -4.63
N HIS A 199 13.10 -4.90 -4.56
CA HIS A 199 12.44 -4.06 -5.55
C HIS A 199 12.14 -2.67 -4.97
N PRO A 200 12.23 -1.58 -5.78
CA PRO A 200 11.85 -0.24 -5.34
C PRO A 200 10.41 -0.17 -4.84
N VAL A 201 10.21 0.51 -3.72
CA VAL A 201 8.86 0.89 -3.28
C VAL A 201 8.22 1.86 -4.29
N ILE A 202 6.91 1.78 -4.46
CA ILE A 202 6.16 2.47 -5.51
C ILE A 202 5.15 3.42 -4.88
N THR A 203 5.18 4.69 -5.27
CA THR A 203 4.08 5.62 -5.00
C THR A 203 3.03 5.47 -6.11
N ILE A 204 1.81 5.10 -5.76
CA ILE A 204 0.66 5.27 -6.66
C ILE A 204 0.20 6.70 -6.49
N HIS A 205 0.45 7.53 -7.52
CA HIS A 205 0.16 8.95 -7.47
C HIS A 205 -1.35 9.20 -7.62
N GLU A 206 -1.90 10.08 -6.80
CA GLU A 206 -3.33 10.34 -6.72
C GLU A 206 -3.92 10.93 -8.01
N GLU A 207 -3.10 11.66 -8.75
CA GLU A 207 -3.48 12.18 -10.06
C GLU A 207 -3.69 11.10 -11.13
N ASP A 208 -3.08 9.91 -10.94
CA ASP A 208 -3.23 8.74 -11.83
C ASP A 208 -4.30 7.75 -11.28
N ARG A 209 -5.15 8.22 -10.35
CA ARG A 209 -6.18 7.38 -9.70
C ARG A 209 -7.12 6.71 -10.70
N LYS A 210 -7.44 7.39 -11.79
CA LYS A 210 -8.35 6.85 -12.80
C LYS A 210 -7.74 5.62 -13.48
N GLU A 211 -6.51 5.74 -13.97
CA GLU A 211 -5.78 4.66 -14.63
C GLU A 211 -5.52 3.49 -13.67
N TYR A 212 -5.28 3.79 -12.39
CA TYR A 212 -5.13 2.80 -11.34
C TYR A 212 -6.40 1.97 -11.15
N MET A 213 -7.59 2.63 -11.07
CA MET A 213 -8.87 1.94 -10.92
C MET A 213 -9.21 1.10 -12.16
N GLU A 214 -9.00 1.64 -13.37
CA GLU A 214 -9.19 0.91 -14.63
C GLU A 214 -8.30 -0.34 -14.71
N ALA A 215 -7.08 -0.27 -14.17
CA ALA A 215 -6.17 -1.42 -14.12
C ALA A 215 -6.62 -2.50 -13.11
N LEU A 216 -7.25 -2.12 -11.99
CA LEU A 216 -7.86 -3.08 -11.07
C LEU A 216 -9.13 -3.70 -11.65
N GLU A 217 -9.98 -2.92 -12.30
CA GLU A 217 -11.19 -3.40 -12.98
C GLU A 217 -10.89 -4.45 -14.06
N ALA A 218 -9.77 -4.32 -14.78
CA ALA A 218 -9.35 -5.33 -15.76
C ALA A 218 -9.10 -6.70 -15.12
N TRP A 219 -8.60 -6.73 -13.89
CA TRP A 219 -8.49 -7.95 -13.11
C TRP A 219 -9.86 -8.48 -12.67
N ASP A 220 -10.72 -7.62 -12.15
CA ASP A 220 -12.04 -8.01 -11.65
C ASP A 220 -12.92 -8.60 -12.76
N GLU A 221 -12.88 -8.01 -13.97
CA GLU A 221 -13.65 -8.47 -15.11
C GLU A 221 -13.09 -9.74 -15.78
N LYS A 222 -11.77 -9.84 -15.94
CA LYS A 222 -11.15 -10.79 -16.88
C LYS A 222 -9.96 -11.53 -16.31
N GLN A 223 -9.61 -11.27 -15.05
CA GLN A 223 -8.37 -11.72 -14.43
C GLN A 223 -7.12 -11.32 -15.25
N ASP A 224 -7.22 -10.17 -15.95
CA ASP A 224 -6.10 -9.63 -16.72
C ASP A 224 -5.21 -8.77 -15.82
N LEU A 225 -4.06 -9.33 -15.45
CA LEU A 225 -3.08 -8.66 -14.61
C LEU A 225 -2.21 -7.65 -15.35
N LYS A 226 -2.16 -7.73 -16.68
CA LYS A 226 -1.21 -6.96 -17.49
C LYS A 226 -1.37 -5.44 -17.36
N PRO A 227 -2.59 -4.87 -17.34
CA PRO A 227 -2.78 -3.42 -17.13
C PRO A 227 -2.19 -2.95 -15.79
N LEU A 228 -2.42 -3.68 -14.71
CA LEU A 228 -1.88 -3.30 -13.40
C LEU A 228 -0.35 -3.45 -13.33
N GLU A 229 0.20 -4.52 -13.92
CA GLU A 229 1.67 -4.68 -14.01
C GLU A 229 2.32 -3.52 -14.77
N ASP A 230 1.75 -3.09 -15.89
CA ASP A 230 2.27 -1.98 -16.68
C ASP A 230 2.11 -0.65 -15.95
N PHE A 231 0.95 -0.41 -15.34
CA PHE A 231 0.72 0.76 -14.49
C PHE A 231 1.76 0.85 -13.37
N LEU A 232 2.02 -0.24 -12.65
CA LEU A 232 3.02 -0.24 -11.57
C LEU A 232 4.45 -0.01 -12.09
N LYS A 233 4.79 -0.45 -13.32
CA LYS A 233 6.07 -0.09 -13.96
C LYS A 233 6.19 1.42 -14.19
N ASP A 234 5.13 2.03 -14.68
CA ASP A 234 5.10 3.47 -14.94
C ASP A 234 5.16 4.26 -13.63
N GLN A 235 4.44 3.83 -12.60
CA GLN A 235 4.52 4.42 -11.26
C GLN A 235 5.92 4.25 -10.65
N THR A 236 6.60 3.13 -10.88
CA THR A 236 7.99 2.93 -10.46
C THR A 236 8.91 3.96 -11.11
N ILE A 237 8.78 4.17 -12.41
CA ILE A 237 9.56 5.18 -13.14
C ILE A 237 9.26 6.58 -12.60
N LYS A 238 7.97 6.93 -12.47
CA LYS A 238 7.52 8.23 -11.96
C LYS A 238 8.07 8.50 -10.56
N THR A 239 8.03 7.53 -9.66
CA THR A 239 8.53 7.63 -8.28
C THR A 239 10.04 7.92 -8.23
N TRP A 240 10.85 7.31 -9.11
CA TRP A 240 12.31 7.27 -8.97
C TRP A 240 13.10 8.05 -10.01
N SER A 241 12.49 8.50 -11.11
CA SER A 241 13.18 9.15 -12.23
C SER A 241 14.05 10.33 -11.80
N GLY A 242 13.54 11.22 -10.95
CA GLY A 242 14.29 12.38 -10.46
C GLY A 242 15.60 12.04 -9.72
N ARG A 243 15.62 10.90 -9.00
CA ARG A 243 16.80 10.43 -8.28
C ARG A 243 17.82 9.74 -9.21
N VAL A 244 17.30 8.97 -10.16
CA VAL A 244 18.15 8.33 -11.18
C VAL A 244 18.84 9.37 -12.06
N GLU A 245 18.15 10.44 -12.46
CA GLU A 245 18.71 11.53 -13.27
C GLU A 245 19.76 12.35 -12.54
N LYS A 246 19.52 12.69 -11.27
CA LYS A 246 20.51 13.42 -10.44
C LYS A 246 21.84 12.69 -10.30
N ARG A 247 21.85 11.35 -10.39
CA ARG A 247 23.06 10.56 -10.31
C ARG A 247 23.81 10.43 -11.64
N ARG A 248 23.16 10.75 -12.77
CA ARG A 248 23.77 10.72 -14.10
C ARG A 248 24.54 12.00 -14.43
N LYS A 249 24.29 13.07 -13.64
CA LYS A 249 25.01 14.35 -13.69
C LYS A 249 26.18 14.32 -12.71
#